data_ce94b74e9a37c90cb3f8dcd0dbf39a49
#
_entry.id   ce94b74e9a37c90cb3f8dcd0dbf39a49
#
_cell.length_a   1.000
_cell.length_b   1.000
_cell.length_c   1.000
_cell.angle_alpha   90.00
_cell.angle_beta   90.00
_cell.angle_gamma   90.00
#
_symmetry.space_group_name_H-M   'P 1'
#
loop_
_entity.id
_entity.type
_entity.pdbx_description
1 polymer ?
#
loop_
_entity_poly.entity_id
_entity_poly.type
_entity_poly.pdbx_seq_one_letter_code
_entity_poly.pdbx_strand_id
1 'polypeptide(L)'
;DSRDSIIYQVELNGNLKNALYEFADKADDSLCNIQANDLLEQILDSDGYYITFNYTHTLEEIYDIPWEQILHIHGEVGEDNLELGYPKGNFKPEKYTYDARGKGRGPYVETEIEEHINGIEDYYVRTAYTELIDKCKSFYKEMRIDLLKDFLDKNQCKIEEIIVYGHSCAIDFDYFSYLNKRYSNAYWKFYVRGAEQESNVQYLIMENSIKNPDIIKV
;
A
#
# COMPACT_ATOMS: atom_id res chain seq x y z
N ASP A 1 1.43 29.52 -17.67
CA ASP A 1 2.05 28.77 -18.75
C ASP A 1 2.05 27.29 -18.42
N SER A 2 1.81 26.42 -19.42
CA SER A 2 1.72 24.97 -19.21
C SER A 2 3.01 24.40 -18.61
N ARG A 3 4.15 24.92 -19.04
CA ARG A 3 5.47 24.52 -18.52
C ARG A 3 5.63 24.84 -17.06
N ASP A 4 5.30 26.04 -16.64
CA ASP A 4 5.46 26.48 -15.24
C ASP A 4 4.54 25.65 -14.32
N SER A 5 3.34 25.30 -14.79
CA SER A 5 2.42 24.43 -14.07
C SER A 5 3.00 23.02 -13.87
N ILE A 6 3.65 22.47 -14.89
CA ILE A 6 4.26 21.13 -14.82
C ILE A 6 5.49 21.16 -13.90
N ILE A 7 6.36 22.17 -14.02
CA ILE A 7 7.53 22.34 -13.14
C ILE A 7 7.08 22.47 -11.69
N TYR A 8 6.03 23.26 -11.42
CA TYR A 8 5.47 23.37 -10.06
C TYR A 8 4.98 22.02 -9.51
N GLN A 9 4.36 21.18 -10.33
CA GLN A 9 3.96 19.82 -9.90
C GLN A 9 5.17 18.92 -9.61
N VAL A 10 6.25 19.05 -10.37
CA VAL A 10 7.51 18.31 -10.10
C VAL A 10 8.13 18.74 -8.77
N GLU A 11 8.13 20.04 -8.48
CA GLU A 11 8.63 20.60 -7.20
C GLU A 11 7.77 20.15 -6.01
N LEU A 12 6.43 20.16 -6.17
CA LEU A 12 5.51 19.64 -5.15
C LEU A 12 5.80 18.17 -4.81
N ASN A 13 6.04 17.35 -5.81
CA ASN A 13 6.38 15.94 -5.61
C ASN A 13 7.70 15.76 -4.85
N GLY A 14 8.68 16.68 -5.02
CA GLY A 14 9.92 16.66 -4.25
C GLY A 14 9.71 16.84 -2.74
N ASN A 15 8.65 17.55 -2.34
CA ASN A 15 8.29 17.79 -0.94
C ASN A 15 7.32 16.76 -0.36
N LEU A 16 6.75 15.88 -1.20
CA LEU A 16 5.71 14.93 -0.77
C LEU A 16 6.25 13.92 0.26
N LYS A 17 7.47 13.44 0.07
CA LYS A 17 8.10 12.52 1.03
C LYS A 17 8.29 13.18 2.39
N ASN A 18 8.81 14.41 2.43
CA ASN A 18 8.96 15.17 3.68
C ASN A 18 7.61 15.44 4.35
N ALA A 19 6.59 15.79 3.56
CA ALA A 19 5.24 15.99 4.09
C ALA A 19 4.65 14.70 4.68
N LEU A 20 4.97 13.54 4.11
CA LEU A 20 4.56 12.26 4.68
C LEU A 20 5.24 12.01 6.03
N TYR A 21 6.55 12.24 6.13
CA TYR A 21 7.27 12.10 7.40
C TYR A 21 6.65 12.99 8.47
N GLU A 22 6.47 14.28 8.18
CA GLU A 22 5.84 15.21 9.13
C GLU A 22 4.40 14.81 9.51
N PHE A 23 3.65 14.25 8.57
CA PHE A 23 2.29 13.77 8.83
C PHE A 23 2.31 12.53 9.72
N ALA A 24 3.18 11.58 9.42
CA ALA A 24 3.32 10.33 10.18
C ALA A 24 3.78 10.63 11.62
N ASP A 25 4.79 11.51 11.81
CA ASP A 25 5.27 11.93 13.13
C ASP A 25 4.13 12.56 13.95
N LYS A 26 3.37 13.48 13.36
CA LYS A 26 2.23 14.13 14.05
C LYS A 26 1.11 13.13 14.39
N ALA A 27 0.88 12.15 13.52
CA ALA A 27 -0.10 11.10 13.79
C ALA A 27 0.35 10.22 14.95
N ASP A 28 1.62 9.84 14.98
CA ASP A 28 2.22 9.05 16.04
C ASP A 28 2.19 9.78 17.39
N ASP A 29 2.64 11.03 17.43
CA ASP A 29 2.57 11.90 18.62
C ASP A 29 1.16 12.02 19.21
N SER A 30 0.13 11.86 18.39
CA SER A 30 -1.27 11.94 18.81
C SER A 30 -1.86 10.64 19.34
N LEU A 31 -1.15 9.51 19.28
CA LEU A 31 -1.65 8.19 19.70
C LEU A 31 -2.09 8.17 21.16
N CYS A 32 -1.43 8.92 22.04
CA CYS A 32 -1.80 9.04 23.45
C CYS A 32 -3.22 9.59 23.70
N ASN A 33 -3.86 10.19 22.69
CA ASN A 33 -5.23 10.68 22.74
C ASN A 33 -6.24 9.78 22.06
N ILE A 34 -5.79 8.64 21.50
CA ILE A 34 -6.63 7.71 20.76
C ILE A 34 -7.03 6.56 21.68
N GLN A 35 -8.31 6.19 21.64
CA GLN A 35 -8.81 5.03 22.35
C GLN A 35 -8.70 3.78 21.48
N ALA A 36 -8.40 2.66 22.10
CA ALA A 36 -8.40 1.36 21.46
C ALA A 36 -9.77 1.07 20.80
N ASN A 37 -9.72 0.34 19.70
CA ASN A 37 -10.95 -0.10 19.02
C ASN A 37 -11.36 -1.47 19.55
N ASP A 38 -12.55 -1.57 20.14
CA ASP A 38 -13.07 -2.77 20.79
C ASP A 38 -13.04 -4.01 19.88
N LEU A 39 -13.31 -3.84 18.58
CA LEU A 39 -13.27 -4.96 17.64
C LEU A 39 -11.84 -5.43 17.38
N LEU A 40 -10.91 -4.50 17.24
CA LEU A 40 -9.51 -4.84 17.02
C LEU A 40 -8.91 -5.50 18.26
N GLU A 41 -9.23 -5.03 19.47
CA GLU A 41 -8.83 -5.70 20.72
C GLU A 41 -9.30 -7.16 20.80
N GLN A 42 -10.50 -7.45 20.31
CA GLN A 42 -11.03 -8.81 20.27
C GLN A 42 -10.37 -9.71 19.22
N ILE A 43 -9.77 -9.13 18.21
CA ILE A 43 -9.10 -9.85 17.09
C ILE A 43 -7.64 -10.13 17.43
N LEU A 44 -7.01 -9.23 18.17
CA LEU A 44 -5.59 -9.34 18.52
C LEU A 44 -5.35 -10.53 19.45
N ASP A 45 -4.29 -11.28 19.18
CA ASP A 45 -3.86 -12.44 19.95
C ASP A 45 -2.45 -12.18 20.52
N SER A 46 -2.24 -12.42 21.81
CA SER A 46 -0.95 -12.23 22.48
C SER A 46 0.20 -13.04 21.85
N ASP A 47 -0.14 -14.16 21.22
CA ASP A 47 0.84 -15.03 20.54
C ASP A 47 0.87 -14.78 19.01
N GLY A 48 0.17 -13.73 18.55
CA GLY A 48 0.07 -13.35 17.14
C GLY A 48 1.32 -12.69 16.61
N TYR A 49 1.48 -12.70 15.28
CA TYR A 49 2.47 -11.91 14.57
C TYR A 49 1.77 -10.93 13.65
N TYR A 50 2.28 -9.72 13.60
CA TYR A 50 1.60 -8.58 12.98
C TYR A 50 2.42 -8.00 11.84
N ILE A 51 1.80 -7.83 10.69
CA ILE A 51 2.38 -7.11 9.56
C ILE A 51 1.56 -5.85 9.39
N THR A 52 2.12 -4.72 9.77
CA THR A 52 1.46 -3.43 9.62
C THR A 52 1.93 -2.71 8.37
N PHE A 53 0.96 -2.09 7.68
CA PHE A 53 1.18 -1.19 6.54
C PHE A 53 1.12 0.28 6.97
N ASN A 54 0.88 0.54 8.26
CA ASN A 54 0.94 1.86 8.86
C ASN A 54 2.38 2.21 9.23
N TYR A 55 2.66 3.50 9.25
CA TYR A 55 3.97 4.02 9.67
C TYR A 55 4.04 4.28 11.18
N THR A 56 2.87 4.37 11.85
CA THR A 56 2.72 4.74 13.26
C THR A 56 2.81 3.52 14.19
N HIS A 57 3.25 3.74 15.40
CA HIS A 57 3.39 2.73 16.47
C HIS A 57 2.04 2.40 17.15
N THR A 58 0.98 2.30 16.33
CA THR A 58 -0.39 2.10 16.84
C THR A 58 -0.56 0.77 17.56
N LEU A 59 0.06 -0.31 17.09
CA LEU A 59 -0.05 -1.64 17.70
C LEU A 59 0.71 -1.69 19.03
N GLU A 60 1.83 -1.04 19.09
CA GLU A 60 2.71 -0.95 20.24
C GLU A 60 2.11 -0.08 21.34
N GLU A 61 1.72 1.15 21.00
CA GLU A 61 1.35 2.18 21.96
C GLU A 61 -0.10 2.08 22.45
N ILE A 62 -1.01 1.55 21.63
CA ILE A 62 -2.44 1.46 21.99
C ILE A 62 -2.82 0.05 22.44
N TYR A 63 -2.18 -0.98 21.85
CA TYR A 63 -2.55 -2.38 22.09
C TYR A 63 -1.48 -3.19 22.82
N ASP A 64 -0.39 -2.55 23.28
CA ASP A 64 0.71 -3.17 24.02
C ASP A 64 1.31 -4.41 23.34
N ILE A 65 1.30 -4.45 22.00
CA ILE A 65 1.90 -5.55 21.24
C ILE A 65 3.43 -5.42 21.26
N PRO A 66 4.17 -6.47 21.63
CA PRO A 66 5.63 -6.44 21.66
C PRO A 66 6.24 -6.18 20.27
N TRP A 67 7.25 -5.33 20.20
CA TRP A 67 7.98 -4.97 18.97
C TRP A 67 8.46 -6.17 18.16
N GLU A 68 8.87 -7.23 18.84
CA GLU A 68 9.36 -8.44 18.22
C GLU A 68 8.30 -9.20 17.43
N GLN A 69 7.02 -8.93 17.71
CA GLN A 69 5.87 -9.52 17.05
C GLN A 69 5.35 -8.67 15.90
N ILE A 70 5.91 -7.47 15.67
CA ILE A 70 5.43 -6.53 14.66
C ILE A 70 6.46 -6.35 13.55
N LEU A 71 5.99 -6.29 12.33
CA LEU A 71 6.74 -5.91 11.15
C LEU A 71 6.09 -4.69 10.48
N HIS A 72 6.74 -3.53 10.54
CA HIS A 72 6.39 -2.36 9.76
C HIS A 72 6.91 -2.52 8.32
N ILE A 73 6.09 -3.10 7.45
CA ILE A 73 6.54 -3.50 6.11
C ILE A 73 6.88 -2.30 5.21
N HIS A 74 6.32 -1.14 5.48
CA HIS A 74 6.57 0.11 4.76
C HIS A 74 7.46 1.09 5.54
N GLY A 75 8.09 0.63 6.62
CA GLY A 75 8.87 1.47 7.52
C GLY A 75 8.03 2.05 8.65
N GLU A 76 8.68 2.72 9.58
CA GLU A 76 8.09 3.24 10.80
C GLU A 76 8.59 4.64 11.12
N VAL A 77 7.81 5.38 11.90
CA VAL A 77 8.16 6.72 12.37
C VAL A 77 9.45 6.66 13.21
N GLY A 78 10.27 7.71 13.11
CA GLY A 78 11.56 7.78 13.81
C GLY A 78 12.71 7.14 13.05
N GLU A 79 12.43 6.34 12.05
CA GLU A 79 13.43 5.73 11.16
C GLU A 79 13.40 6.39 9.77
N ASP A 80 14.57 6.55 9.13
CA ASP A 80 14.65 7.14 7.77
C ASP A 80 14.38 6.06 6.68
N ASN A 81 13.29 5.31 6.87
CA ASN A 81 12.98 4.12 6.08
C ASN A 81 11.55 4.06 5.53
N LEU A 82 10.77 5.16 5.60
CA LEU A 82 9.40 5.18 5.10
C LEU A 82 9.33 4.97 3.59
N GLU A 83 8.58 3.96 3.18
CA GLU A 83 8.33 3.62 1.78
C GLU A 83 7.02 4.26 1.32
N LEU A 84 7.15 5.35 0.57
CA LEU A 84 6.02 6.00 -0.09
C LEU A 84 5.91 5.54 -1.53
N GLY A 85 4.72 5.17 -1.96
CA GLY A 85 4.48 4.89 -3.36
C GLY A 85 3.60 3.68 -3.62
N TYR A 86 3.68 3.17 -4.83
CA TYR A 86 2.88 2.04 -5.30
C TYR A 86 3.77 1.01 -6.00
N PRO A 87 3.43 -0.28 -5.94
CA PRO A 87 4.23 -1.34 -6.57
C PRO A 87 4.23 -1.19 -8.10
N LYS A 88 5.41 -1.37 -8.70
CA LYS A 88 5.53 -1.40 -10.16
C LYS A 88 4.72 -2.58 -10.73
N GLY A 89 3.86 -2.30 -11.69
CA GLY A 89 3.05 -3.32 -12.37
C GLY A 89 1.70 -3.67 -11.72
N ASN A 90 1.42 -3.21 -10.49
CA ASN A 90 0.13 -3.41 -9.83
C ASN A 90 -0.88 -2.28 -10.08
N PHE A 91 -0.56 -1.40 -10.98
CA PHE A 91 -1.49 -0.39 -11.42
C PHE A 91 -2.62 -1.07 -12.19
N LYS A 92 -3.83 -1.07 -11.60
CA LYS A 92 -5.05 -1.49 -12.29
C LYS A 92 -5.59 -0.28 -13.07
N PRO A 93 -5.33 -0.23 -14.36
CA PRO A 93 -5.67 0.93 -15.18
C PRO A 93 -7.17 1.06 -15.42
N GLU A 94 -7.91 -0.02 -15.31
CA GLU A 94 -9.34 -0.08 -15.57
C GLU A 94 -10.18 0.88 -14.71
N LYS A 95 -9.66 1.30 -13.57
CA LYS A 95 -10.38 2.14 -12.62
C LYS A 95 -10.14 3.65 -12.79
N TYR A 96 -9.12 4.09 -13.55
CA TYR A 96 -8.65 5.48 -13.53
C TYR A 96 -8.43 6.16 -14.90
N THR A 97 -8.69 5.48 -16.00
CA THR A 97 -8.51 6.07 -17.33
C THR A 97 -9.84 6.47 -17.95
N TYR A 98 -10.17 7.74 -17.81
CA TYR A 98 -11.23 8.37 -18.59
C TYR A 98 -10.58 9.20 -19.68
N ASP A 99 -11.04 9.07 -20.93
CA ASP A 99 -10.69 10.03 -21.98
C ASP A 99 -11.36 11.38 -21.66
N ALA A 100 -10.96 12.43 -22.38
CA ALA A 100 -11.54 13.77 -22.22
C ALA A 100 -13.07 13.84 -22.45
N ARG A 101 -13.70 12.74 -22.83
CA ARG A 101 -15.14 12.56 -23.07
C ARG A 101 -15.80 11.65 -22.04
N GLY A 102 -15.08 11.27 -20.96
CA GLY A 102 -15.60 10.41 -19.90
C GLY A 102 -15.75 8.93 -20.29
N LYS A 103 -15.17 8.49 -21.39
CA LYS A 103 -15.13 7.07 -21.76
C LYS A 103 -13.88 6.43 -21.17
N GLY A 104 -14.09 5.37 -20.41
CA GLY A 104 -12.99 4.55 -19.89
C GLY A 104 -12.14 4.04 -21.07
N ARG A 105 -10.86 4.36 -21.05
CA ARG A 105 -9.85 3.65 -21.85
C ARG A 105 -9.23 2.59 -20.96
N GLY A 106 -8.92 1.45 -21.56
CA GLY A 106 -8.12 0.43 -20.91
C GLY A 106 -6.75 0.95 -20.42
N PRO A 107 -5.89 0.08 -19.91
CA PRO A 107 -4.67 0.47 -19.24
C PRO A 107 -3.85 1.43 -20.09
N TYR A 108 -3.44 2.57 -19.49
CA TYR A 108 -2.31 3.32 -20.01
C TYR A 108 -1.10 2.45 -19.89
N VAL A 109 -0.66 1.87 -20.97
CA VAL A 109 0.61 1.18 -21.01
C VAL A 109 1.69 2.27 -20.99
N GLU A 110 2.79 2.02 -20.30
CA GLU A 110 3.94 2.95 -20.20
C GLU A 110 4.37 3.46 -21.60
N THR A 111 4.23 2.61 -22.62
CA THR A 111 4.43 2.93 -24.04
C THR A 111 3.49 4.00 -24.60
N GLU A 112 2.22 4.04 -24.19
CA GLU A 112 1.26 5.06 -24.68
C GLU A 112 1.57 6.45 -24.12
N ILE A 113 2.07 6.51 -22.88
CA ILE A 113 2.52 7.76 -22.27
C ILE A 113 3.76 8.29 -23.00
N GLU A 114 4.73 7.41 -23.27
CA GLU A 114 5.94 7.76 -24.01
C GLU A 114 5.65 8.19 -25.45
N GLU A 115 4.75 7.50 -26.13
CA GLU A 115 4.28 7.89 -27.46
C GLU A 115 3.57 9.25 -27.45
N HIS A 116 2.73 9.51 -26.45
CA HIS A 116 2.06 10.80 -26.31
C HIS A 116 3.08 11.93 -26.09
N ILE A 117 4.07 11.73 -25.23
CA ILE A 117 5.11 12.73 -24.97
C ILE A 117 5.97 12.97 -26.19
N ASN A 118 6.35 11.92 -26.92
CA ASN A 118 7.13 12.04 -28.14
C ASN A 118 6.37 12.77 -29.25
N GLY A 119 5.03 12.78 -29.21
CA GLY A 119 4.17 13.53 -30.12
C GLY A 119 4.05 15.03 -29.79
N ILE A 120 4.59 15.51 -28.66
CA ILE A 120 4.57 16.93 -28.29
C ILE A 120 5.65 17.69 -29.09
N GLU A 121 5.22 18.62 -29.93
CA GLU A 121 6.14 19.39 -30.79
C GLU A 121 7.00 20.38 -29.99
N ASP A 122 6.43 21.02 -28.96
CA ASP A 122 7.17 21.97 -28.12
C ASP A 122 8.20 21.23 -27.25
N TYR A 123 9.47 21.51 -27.51
CA TYR A 123 10.61 20.89 -26.82
C TYR A 123 10.55 21.11 -25.29
N TYR A 124 10.22 22.30 -24.83
CA TYR A 124 10.19 22.63 -23.41
C TYR A 124 9.05 21.94 -22.68
N VAL A 125 7.87 21.88 -23.32
CA VAL A 125 6.72 21.16 -22.77
C VAL A 125 7.00 19.67 -22.73
N ARG A 126 7.59 19.10 -23.79
CA ARG A 126 7.99 17.68 -23.81
C ARG A 126 8.98 17.34 -22.70
N THR A 127 10.02 18.18 -22.52
CA THR A 127 11.01 17.98 -21.45
C THR A 127 10.37 18.00 -20.07
N ALA A 128 9.47 18.96 -19.81
CA ALA A 128 8.76 19.04 -18.53
C ALA A 128 7.87 17.81 -18.27
N TYR A 129 7.20 17.27 -19.28
CA TYR A 129 6.46 16.00 -19.13
C TYR A 129 7.37 14.81 -18.87
N THR A 130 8.53 14.75 -19.51
CA THR A 130 9.53 13.69 -19.25
C THR A 130 9.99 13.74 -17.80
N GLU A 131 10.34 14.92 -17.29
CA GLU A 131 10.74 15.11 -15.89
C GLU A 131 9.62 14.73 -14.91
N LEU A 132 8.35 15.08 -15.22
CA LEU A 132 7.22 14.70 -14.39
C LEU A 132 7.07 13.18 -14.33
N ILE A 133 7.19 12.48 -15.45
CA ILE A 133 7.08 11.02 -15.49
C ILE A 133 8.22 10.35 -14.75
N ASP A 134 9.44 10.83 -14.91
CA ASP A 134 10.59 10.30 -14.16
C ASP A 134 10.39 10.49 -12.65
N LYS A 135 9.81 11.62 -12.24
CA LYS A 135 9.40 11.82 -10.85
C LYS A 135 8.29 10.86 -10.42
N CYS A 136 7.27 10.64 -11.23
CA CYS A 136 6.24 9.64 -10.92
C CYS A 136 6.84 8.24 -10.80
N LYS A 137 7.78 7.87 -11.67
CA LYS A 137 8.51 6.59 -11.59
C LYS A 137 9.34 6.49 -10.30
N SER A 138 9.81 7.59 -9.75
CA SER A 138 10.54 7.58 -8.46
C SER A 138 9.66 7.21 -7.26
N PHE A 139 8.34 7.20 -7.40
CA PHE A 139 7.40 6.70 -6.41
C PHE A 139 7.04 5.21 -6.59
N TYR A 140 7.68 4.51 -7.53
CA TYR A 140 7.57 3.06 -7.54
C TYR A 140 8.32 2.49 -6.34
N LYS A 141 7.59 1.80 -5.47
CA LYS A 141 8.18 1.07 -4.35
C LYS A 141 8.48 -0.37 -4.75
N GLU A 142 9.59 -0.86 -4.28
CA GLU A 142 9.90 -2.28 -4.37
C GLU A 142 9.16 -3.05 -3.26
N MET A 143 8.68 -4.24 -3.62
CA MET A 143 8.02 -5.10 -2.64
C MET A 143 9.07 -5.75 -1.74
N ARG A 144 8.97 -5.51 -0.44
CA ARG A 144 9.93 -5.97 0.58
C ARG A 144 9.63 -7.42 1.02
N ILE A 145 9.50 -8.32 0.05
CA ILE A 145 9.18 -9.74 0.31
C ILE A 145 10.28 -10.43 1.12
N ASP A 146 11.54 -10.06 0.91
CA ASP A 146 12.65 -10.62 1.67
C ASP A 146 12.56 -10.23 3.15
N LEU A 147 12.19 -8.98 3.45
CA LEU A 147 11.97 -8.52 4.83
C LEU A 147 10.83 -9.31 5.50
N LEU A 148 9.71 -9.49 4.78
CA LEU A 148 8.59 -10.32 5.27
C LEU A 148 9.04 -11.76 5.53
N LYS A 149 9.79 -12.33 4.61
CA LYS A 149 10.33 -13.69 4.74
C LYS A 149 11.22 -13.82 5.96
N ASP A 150 12.18 -12.91 6.13
CA ASP A 150 13.13 -12.94 7.24
C ASP A 150 12.42 -12.81 8.59
N PHE A 151 11.40 -11.94 8.69
CA PHE A 151 10.56 -11.81 9.87
C PHE A 151 9.85 -13.13 10.23
N LEU A 152 9.20 -13.74 9.25
CA LEU A 152 8.47 -15.01 9.46
C LEU A 152 9.40 -16.19 9.73
N ASP A 153 10.60 -16.21 9.16
CA ASP A 153 11.62 -17.25 9.40
C ASP A 153 12.24 -17.12 10.79
N LYS A 154 12.58 -15.89 11.20
CA LYS A 154 13.11 -15.60 12.55
C LYS A 154 12.15 -16.08 13.65
N ASN A 155 10.87 -15.86 13.46
CA ASN A 155 9.84 -16.19 14.44
C ASN A 155 9.32 -17.63 14.32
N GLN A 156 9.79 -18.41 13.35
CA GLN A 156 9.40 -19.80 13.10
C GLN A 156 7.86 -20.01 13.10
N CYS A 157 7.13 -19.04 12.54
CA CYS A 157 5.68 -18.95 12.65
C CYS A 157 4.97 -20.17 12.04
N LYS A 158 4.17 -20.84 12.87
CA LYS A 158 3.16 -21.80 12.42
C LYS A 158 1.83 -21.08 12.40
N ILE A 159 1.40 -20.67 11.21
CA ILE A 159 0.20 -19.87 11.05
C ILE A 159 -0.96 -20.76 10.61
N GLU A 160 -2.01 -20.79 11.40
CA GLU A 160 -3.25 -21.50 11.12
C GLU A 160 -4.34 -20.54 10.61
N GLU A 161 -4.25 -19.26 10.98
CA GLU A 161 -5.20 -18.23 10.58
C GLU A 161 -4.47 -16.96 10.17
N ILE A 162 -4.97 -16.30 9.12
CA ILE A 162 -4.51 -14.99 8.66
C ILE A 162 -5.69 -14.03 8.69
N ILE A 163 -5.56 -12.96 9.47
CA ILE A 163 -6.59 -11.94 9.63
C ILE A 163 -6.15 -10.67 8.92
N VAL A 164 -7.00 -10.13 8.07
CA VAL A 164 -6.78 -8.85 7.38
C VAL A 164 -7.78 -7.84 7.92
N TYR A 165 -7.28 -6.81 8.58
CA TYR A 165 -8.07 -5.74 9.17
C TYR A 165 -7.59 -4.37 8.69
N GLY A 166 -8.51 -3.51 8.24
CA GLY A 166 -8.21 -2.13 7.87
C GLY A 166 -7.43 -1.93 6.56
N HIS A 167 -6.97 -2.99 5.89
CA HIS A 167 -6.24 -2.90 4.63
C HIS A 167 -7.20 -2.85 3.44
N SER A 168 -6.94 -1.95 2.47
CA SER A 168 -7.82 -1.75 1.30
C SER A 168 -7.87 -2.95 0.36
N CYS A 169 -6.85 -3.81 0.37
CA CYS A 169 -6.62 -4.91 -0.57
C CYS A 169 -6.66 -4.48 -2.06
N ALA A 170 -6.40 -3.20 -2.35
CA ALA A 170 -6.34 -2.67 -3.70
C ALA A 170 -4.93 -2.72 -4.31
N ILE A 171 -3.93 -2.74 -3.43
CA ILE A 171 -2.50 -2.76 -3.75
C ILE A 171 -1.82 -3.80 -2.86
N ASP A 172 -0.50 -3.94 -3.00
CA ASP A 172 0.31 -4.81 -2.13
C ASP A 172 0.00 -6.33 -2.28
N PHE A 173 -0.50 -6.74 -3.46
CA PHE A 173 -0.90 -8.12 -3.74
C PHE A 173 0.20 -9.16 -3.52
N ASP A 174 1.45 -8.80 -3.74
CA ASP A 174 2.58 -9.72 -3.65
C ASP A 174 2.79 -10.23 -2.22
N TYR A 175 2.52 -9.41 -1.20
CA TYR A 175 2.56 -9.85 0.20
C TYR A 175 1.50 -10.90 0.48
N PHE A 176 0.27 -10.69 0.03
CA PHE A 176 -0.80 -11.67 0.19
C PHE A 176 -0.53 -12.95 -0.60
N SER A 177 0.01 -12.83 -1.81
CA SER A 177 0.42 -13.97 -2.63
C SER A 177 1.51 -14.79 -1.95
N TYR A 178 2.49 -14.12 -1.35
CA TYR A 178 3.55 -14.77 -0.60
C TYR A 178 3.01 -15.51 0.62
N LEU A 179 2.18 -14.86 1.43
CA LEU A 179 1.56 -15.46 2.61
C LEU A 179 0.70 -16.67 2.25
N ASN A 180 -0.12 -16.56 1.21
CA ASN A 180 -0.97 -17.67 0.75
C ASN A 180 -0.16 -18.86 0.24
N LYS A 181 0.95 -18.65 -0.45
CA LYS A 181 1.86 -19.72 -0.88
C LYS A 181 2.56 -20.38 0.31
N ARG A 182 3.01 -19.60 1.27
CA ARG A 182 3.73 -20.09 2.45
C ARG A 182 2.80 -20.85 3.40
N TYR A 183 1.59 -20.35 3.62
CA TYR A 183 0.60 -20.90 4.55
C TYR A 183 -0.66 -21.36 3.81
N SER A 184 -0.49 -22.26 2.84
CA SER A 184 -1.55 -22.68 1.89
C SER A 184 -2.77 -23.36 2.52
N ASN A 185 -2.70 -23.73 3.80
CA ASN A 185 -3.78 -24.33 4.57
C ASN A 185 -4.36 -23.38 5.63
N ALA A 186 -3.83 -22.18 5.75
CA ALA A 186 -4.35 -21.20 6.72
C ALA A 186 -5.77 -20.76 6.35
N TYR A 187 -6.58 -20.50 7.37
CA TYR A 187 -7.87 -19.85 7.21
C TYR A 187 -7.65 -18.35 7.05
N TRP A 188 -8.45 -17.71 6.17
CA TRP A 188 -8.36 -16.28 5.94
C TRP A 188 -9.62 -15.59 6.41
N LYS A 189 -9.47 -14.53 7.22
CA LYS A 189 -10.55 -13.63 7.63
C LYS A 189 -10.27 -12.22 7.15
N PHE A 190 -11.21 -11.64 6.43
CA PHE A 190 -11.12 -10.27 5.92
C PHE A 190 -12.21 -9.41 6.55
N TYR A 191 -11.82 -8.46 7.36
CA TYR A 191 -12.73 -7.46 7.93
C TYR A 191 -12.88 -6.29 6.97
N VAL A 192 -14.06 -6.09 6.41
CA VAL A 192 -14.31 -5.14 5.32
C VAL A 192 -15.30 -4.06 5.69
N ARG A 193 -15.01 -2.82 5.27
CA ARG A 193 -15.88 -1.66 5.40
C ARG A 193 -16.32 -1.19 4.01
N GLY A 194 -17.62 -1.38 3.73
CA GLY A 194 -18.21 -0.91 2.48
C GLY A 194 -17.90 -1.77 1.25
N ALA A 195 -18.63 -1.47 0.17
CA ALA A 195 -18.66 -2.29 -1.04
C ALA A 195 -17.33 -2.26 -1.84
N GLU A 196 -16.60 -1.15 -1.79
CA GLU A 196 -15.34 -1.03 -2.52
C GLU A 196 -14.27 -1.99 -1.95
N GLN A 197 -14.08 -1.97 -0.64
CA GLN A 197 -13.13 -2.87 0.01
C GLN A 197 -13.54 -4.34 -0.19
N GLU A 198 -14.83 -4.65 -0.08
CA GLU A 198 -15.37 -5.99 -0.35
C GLU A 198 -15.01 -6.46 -1.78
N SER A 199 -15.20 -5.60 -2.77
CA SER A 199 -14.84 -5.90 -4.17
C SER A 199 -13.34 -6.16 -4.34
N ASN A 200 -12.48 -5.37 -3.69
CA ASN A 200 -11.04 -5.55 -3.75
C ASN A 200 -10.62 -6.89 -3.09
N VAL A 201 -11.21 -7.23 -1.94
CA VAL A 201 -10.97 -8.51 -1.25
C VAL A 201 -11.42 -9.69 -2.12
N GLN A 202 -12.60 -9.62 -2.73
CA GLN A 202 -13.07 -10.67 -3.64
C GLN A 202 -12.10 -10.88 -4.82
N TYR A 203 -11.60 -9.79 -5.39
CA TYR A 203 -10.59 -9.86 -6.44
C TYR A 203 -9.28 -10.49 -5.95
N LEU A 204 -8.79 -10.08 -4.77
CA LEU A 204 -7.60 -10.64 -4.15
C LEU A 204 -7.74 -12.17 -3.94
N ILE A 205 -8.87 -12.61 -3.41
CA ILE A 205 -9.18 -14.02 -3.17
C ILE A 205 -9.14 -14.81 -4.47
N MET A 206 -9.76 -14.28 -5.52
CA MET A 206 -9.81 -14.92 -6.85
C MET A 206 -8.42 -15.05 -7.47
N GLU A 207 -7.67 -13.95 -7.54
CA GLU A 207 -6.34 -13.91 -8.16
C GLU A 207 -5.33 -14.82 -7.45
N ASN A 208 -5.41 -14.89 -6.12
CA ASN A 208 -4.49 -15.71 -5.32
C ASN A 208 -5.03 -17.12 -5.05
N SER A 209 -6.23 -17.47 -5.52
CA SER A 209 -6.87 -18.75 -5.23
C SER A 209 -6.87 -19.09 -3.73
N ILE A 210 -7.19 -18.07 -2.89
CA ILE A 210 -7.21 -18.21 -1.43
C ILE A 210 -8.31 -19.21 -1.06
N LYS A 211 -7.95 -20.22 -0.28
CA LYS A 211 -8.86 -21.24 0.21
C LYS A 211 -9.50 -20.80 1.52
N ASN A 212 -10.76 -21.18 1.69
CA ASN A 212 -11.51 -20.94 2.95
C ASN A 212 -11.47 -19.48 3.42
N PRO A 213 -11.77 -18.51 2.55
CA PRO A 213 -11.85 -17.10 2.95
C PRO A 213 -13.18 -16.82 3.65
N ASP A 214 -13.14 -16.05 4.73
CA ASP A 214 -14.31 -15.50 5.43
C ASP A 214 -14.29 -13.96 5.28
N ILE A 215 -15.38 -13.38 4.80
CA ILE A 215 -15.51 -11.92 4.62
C ILE A 215 -16.51 -11.41 5.64
N ILE A 216 -16.02 -10.63 6.60
CA ILE A 216 -16.75 -10.11 7.75
C ILE A 216 -16.99 -8.62 7.55
N LYS A 217 -18.26 -8.20 7.51
CA LYS A 217 -18.65 -6.79 7.38
C LYS A 217 -18.67 -6.11 8.74
N VAL A 218 -18.01 -4.95 8.84
CA VAL A 218 -17.86 -4.16 10.07
C VAL A 218 -18.21 -2.70 9.85
#